data_c51217cfa384fba874a2d5518f76f864
#
_entry.id   c51217cfa384fba874a2d5518f76f864
#
_cell.length_a   1.000
_cell.length_b   1.000
_cell.length_c   1.000
_cell.angle_alpha   90.00
_cell.angle_beta   90.00
_cell.angle_gamma   90.00
#
_symmetry.space_group_name_H-M   'P 1'
#
loop_
_entity.id
_entity.type
_entity.pdbx_description
1 polymer ?
#
loop_
_entity_poly.entity_id
_entity_poly.type
_entity_poly.pdbx_seq_one_letter_code
_entity_poly.pdbx_strand_id
1 'polypeptide(L)'
;MRLHGFLIGQTETLLADVLKLAGPADAATSRFFRAHPKLGHGERGVIAEAVFAVLRRRMEFAHLAESGAGSPARRMALLGLMQTAGRSALKPFISDSESNWLEHVAKIDPESLPLRIRMNLPDWIYQALSKRFEPEELAQLAAALNYPAPLDLRANPIKATRDEVLGALSNAGIEAGATPFAPFGVRVVGKPPLTKLDAFQNGWVEVQDEGSQLLCTLVAPKRGEMIVDFCAGAGGKTLALGAMMRSTGRLYAFDISERRLAKLKPRLARSGLSNVNPVLIDSEHDAKIKRLAGKIDRVLVDAPCSGLGTLRRNPDLKWRQSPESVAELAPKQLSILTSAARLVKVGGRLVYATCSILEAENEAIVTQFLANHAGFALVPAREVLAEQRIEVEMGDYLSLWPHRHATDGFFAAVLERRA
;
A
#
# COMPACT_ATOMS: atom_id res chain seq x y z
N MET A 1 9.92 14.75 -22.27
CA MET A 1 8.63 14.92 -22.99
C MET A 1 8.25 16.39 -22.94
N ARG A 2 7.72 16.99 -24.02
CA ARG A 2 7.30 18.40 -24.01
C ARG A 2 5.84 18.52 -23.53
N LEU A 3 5.60 19.38 -22.53
CA LEU A 3 4.26 19.78 -22.12
C LEU A 3 3.62 20.57 -23.27
N HIS A 4 2.31 20.50 -23.43
CA HIS A 4 1.54 21.34 -24.38
C HIS A 4 0.16 21.68 -23.78
N GLY A 5 -0.49 22.73 -24.30
CA GLY A 5 -1.72 23.28 -23.70
C GLY A 5 -2.85 22.27 -23.53
N PHE A 6 -2.99 21.32 -24.45
CA PHE A 6 -3.98 20.24 -24.35
C PHE A 6 -3.83 19.41 -23.07
N LEU A 7 -2.57 19.09 -22.64
CA LEU A 7 -2.34 18.31 -21.39
C LEU A 7 -2.79 19.05 -20.15
N ILE A 8 -2.70 20.39 -20.14
CA ILE A 8 -3.19 21.20 -19.01
C ILE A 8 -4.70 21.02 -18.86
N GLY A 9 -5.47 21.14 -19.96
CA GLY A 9 -6.91 20.91 -19.96
C GLY A 9 -7.30 19.47 -19.56
N GLN A 10 -6.55 18.46 -20.02
CA GLN A 10 -6.77 17.07 -19.62
C GLN A 10 -6.48 16.84 -18.13
N THR A 11 -5.45 17.48 -17.58
CA THR A 11 -5.13 17.42 -16.15
C THR A 11 -6.23 18.07 -15.33
N GLU A 12 -6.73 19.25 -15.73
CA GLU A 12 -7.85 19.93 -15.09
C GLU A 12 -9.11 19.06 -15.09
N THR A 13 -9.44 18.46 -16.23
CA THR A 13 -10.63 17.60 -16.38
C THR A 13 -10.55 16.36 -15.47
N LEU A 14 -9.41 15.65 -15.48
CA LEU A 14 -9.24 14.49 -14.60
C LEU A 14 -9.25 14.90 -13.14
N LEU A 15 -8.57 16.00 -12.79
CA LEU A 15 -8.51 16.47 -11.42
C LEU A 15 -9.90 16.86 -10.89
N ALA A 16 -10.71 17.54 -11.69
CA ALA A 16 -12.08 17.89 -11.31
C ALA A 16 -12.95 16.66 -11.02
N ASP A 17 -12.73 15.55 -11.75
CA ASP A 17 -13.43 14.29 -11.47
C ASP A 17 -12.91 13.61 -10.19
N VAL A 18 -11.60 13.53 -10.01
CA VAL A 18 -10.96 12.89 -8.87
C VAL A 18 -11.26 13.64 -7.55
N LEU A 19 -11.32 14.96 -7.58
CA LEU A 19 -11.64 15.79 -6.41
C LEU A 19 -13.08 15.63 -5.87
N LYS A 20 -13.99 15.03 -6.65
CA LYS A 20 -15.31 14.62 -6.16
C LYS A 20 -15.24 13.50 -5.11
N LEU A 21 -14.12 12.78 -5.06
CA LEU A 21 -13.86 11.67 -4.12
C LEU A 21 -14.91 10.55 -4.16
N ALA A 22 -15.65 10.40 -5.26
CA ALA A 22 -16.70 9.41 -5.43
C ALA A 22 -16.19 7.95 -5.50
N GLY A 23 -14.89 7.76 -5.55
CA GLY A 23 -14.24 6.44 -5.61
C GLY A 23 -12.72 6.54 -5.63
N PRO A 24 -12.00 5.40 -5.75
CA PRO A 24 -10.54 5.38 -5.81
C PRO A 24 -9.98 6.20 -6.99
N ALA A 25 -8.98 7.03 -6.71
CA ALA A 25 -8.36 7.92 -7.70
C ALA A 25 -7.69 7.14 -8.85
N ASP A 26 -7.10 5.97 -8.58
CA ASP A 26 -6.53 5.07 -9.58
C ASP A 26 -7.59 4.54 -10.56
N ALA A 27 -8.78 4.20 -10.04
CA ALA A 27 -9.90 3.74 -10.85
C ALA A 27 -10.45 4.87 -11.73
N ALA A 28 -10.58 6.09 -11.20
CA ALA A 28 -10.99 7.27 -11.96
C ALA A 28 -9.97 7.58 -13.07
N THR A 29 -8.68 7.60 -12.73
CA THR A 29 -7.58 7.80 -13.68
C THR A 29 -7.58 6.74 -14.79
N SER A 30 -7.78 5.46 -14.42
CA SER A 30 -7.86 4.36 -15.40
C SER A 30 -9.07 4.48 -16.32
N ARG A 31 -10.23 4.91 -15.83
CA ARG A 31 -11.42 5.19 -16.66
C ARG A 31 -11.15 6.34 -17.62
N PHE A 32 -10.57 7.42 -17.12
CA PHE A 32 -10.22 8.59 -17.91
C PHE A 32 -9.30 8.23 -19.08
N PHE A 33 -8.22 7.48 -18.84
CA PHE A 33 -7.28 7.09 -19.89
C PHE A 33 -7.87 6.11 -20.92
N ARG A 34 -8.82 5.27 -20.53
CA ARG A 34 -9.58 4.44 -21.48
C ARG A 34 -10.48 5.27 -22.38
N ALA A 35 -11.07 6.34 -21.85
CA ALA A 35 -11.89 7.28 -22.62
C ALA A 35 -11.03 8.19 -23.53
N HIS A 36 -9.73 8.31 -23.26
CA HIS A 36 -8.79 9.13 -24.05
C HIS A 36 -7.65 8.27 -24.63
N PRO A 37 -7.95 7.34 -25.59
CA PRO A 37 -6.98 6.38 -26.10
C PRO A 37 -5.82 7.03 -26.87
N LYS A 38 -6.01 8.26 -27.40
CA LYS A 38 -4.99 9.00 -28.13
C LYS A 38 -3.87 9.56 -27.26
N LEU A 39 -4.04 9.62 -25.92
CA LEU A 39 -2.98 10.02 -25.01
C LEU A 39 -1.87 8.97 -25.00
N GLY A 40 -0.66 9.38 -25.32
CA GLY A 40 0.53 8.55 -25.26
C GLY A 40 0.94 8.20 -23.84
N HIS A 41 1.80 7.17 -23.68
CA HIS A 41 2.24 6.70 -22.36
C HIS A 41 2.88 7.82 -21.50
N GLY A 42 3.75 8.63 -22.09
CA GLY A 42 4.38 9.74 -21.39
C GLY A 42 3.39 10.83 -20.99
N GLU A 43 2.40 11.15 -21.83
CA GLU A 43 1.36 12.14 -21.55
C GLU A 43 0.47 11.69 -20.37
N ARG A 44 0.07 10.41 -20.37
CA ARG A 44 -0.65 9.80 -19.25
C ARG A 44 0.15 9.89 -17.94
N GLY A 45 1.46 9.69 -18.02
CA GLY A 45 2.36 9.82 -16.89
C GLY A 45 2.34 11.23 -16.28
N VAL A 46 2.48 12.28 -17.12
CA VAL A 46 2.45 13.69 -16.67
C VAL A 46 1.11 14.05 -16.02
N ILE A 47 0.00 13.69 -16.68
CA ILE A 47 -1.34 13.96 -16.14
C ILE A 47 -1.54 13.26 -14.79
N ALA A 48 -1.20 11.96 -14.70
CA ALA A 48 -1.35 11.20 -13.47
C ALA A 48 -0.48 11.76 -12.34
N GLU A 49 0.80 12.02 -12.59
CA GLU A 49 1.71 12.57 -11.59
C GLU A 49 1.21 13.91 -11.03
N ALA A 50 0.73 14.82 -11.89
CA ALA A 50 0.20 16.10 -11.48
C ALA A 50 -1.07 15.94 -10.59
N VAL A 51 -2.01 15.08 -11.00
CA VAL A 51 -3.24 14.80 -10.23
C VAL A 51 -2.91 14.17 -8.87
N PHE A 52 -2.00 13.21 -8.83
CA PHE A 52 -1.59 12.57 -7.58
C PHE A 52 -0.76 13.51 -6.69
N ALA A 53 0.02 14.43 -7.25
CA ALA A 53 0.69 15.48 -6.50
C ALA A 53 -0.32 16.39 -5.78
N VAL A 54 -1.40 16.79 -6.48
CA VAL A 54 -2.50 17.54 -5.87
C VAL A 54 -3.16 16.76 -4.74
N LEU A 55 -3.47 15.49 -4.92
CA LEU A 55 -4.08 14.68 -3.85
C LEU A 55 -3.20 14.55 -2.62
N ARG A 56 -1.88 14.44 -2.80
CA ARG A 56 -0.91 14.38 -1.67
C ARG A 56 -0.89 15.69 -0.88
N ARG A 57 -0.91 16.81 -1.57
CA ARG A 57 -0.74 18.16 -0.99
C ARG A 57 -2.01 19.01 -1.14
N ARG A 58 -3.18 18.40 -1.02
CA ARG A 58 -4.47 19.04 -1.31
C ARG A 58 -4.73 20.29 -0.48
N MET A 59 -4.42 20.26 0.83
CA MET A 59 -4.66 21.41 1.71
C MET A 59 -3.75 22.58 1.34
N GLU A 60 -2.50 22.28 1.08
CA GLU A 60 -1.52 23.28 0.68
C GLU A 60 -1.87 23.87 -0.69
N PHE A 61 -2.17 23.03 -1.68
CA PHE A 61 -2.52 23.54 -3.00
C PHE A 61 -3.86 24.25 -3.02
N ALA A 62 -4.82 23.86 -2.20
CA ALA A 62 -6.06 24.61 -2.02
C ALA A 62 -5.78 26.00 -1.45
N HIS A 63 -4.96 26.10 -0.40
CA HIS A 63 -4.56 27.37 0.21
C HIS A 63 -3.83 28.28 -0.78
N LEU A 64 -2.81 27.77 -1.47
CA LEU A 64 -2.07 28.54 -2.48
C LEU A 64 -2.97 28.97 -3.65
N ALA A 65 -3.96 28.16 -4.00
CA ALA A 65 -4.90 28.45 -5.07
C ALA A 65 -5.87 29.61 -4.73
N GLU A 66 -6.05 30.00 -3.49
CA GLU A 66 -6.93 31.11 -3.09
C GLU A 66 -6.52 32.43 -3.72
N SER A 67 -5.22 32.66 -3.91
CA SER A 67 -4.68 33.90 -4.47
C SER A 67 -4.74 33.99 -6.01
N GLY A 68 -5.13 32.90 -6.71
CA GLY A 68 -5.16 32.84 -8.17
C GLY A 68 -6.53 33.15 -8.77
N ALA A 69 -6.57 33.37 -10.09
CA ALA A 69 -7.79 33.56 -10.86
C ALA A 69 -8.21 32.28 -11.62
N GLY A 70 -9.48 32.18 -11.99
CA GLY A 70 -10.03 31.02 -12.73
C GLY A 70 -10.64 29.94 -11.83
N SER A 71 -10.93 28.74 -12.40
CA SER A 71 -11.54 27.65 -11.63
C SER A 71 -10.58 27.07 -10.57
N PRO A 72 -11.07 26.64 -9.40
CA PRO A 72 -10.22 25.97 -8.41
C PRO A 72 -9.49 24.76 -8.99
N ALA A 73 -10.15 23.96 -9.83
CA ALA A 73 -9.55 22.79 -10.48
C ALA A 73 -8.39 23.19 -11.41
N ARG A 74 -8.56 24.27 -12.18
CA ARG A 74 -7.52 24.82 -13.05
C ARG A 74 -6.29 25.24 -12.27
N ARG A 75 -6.49 26.02 -11.21
CA ARG A 75 -5.40 26.52 -10.36
C ARG A 75 -4.64 25.36 -9.70
N MET A 76 -5.35 24.39 -9.13
CA MET A 76 -4.72 23.21 -8.53
C MET A 76 -4.01 22.32 -9.58
N ALA A 77 -4.57 22.19 -10.78
CA ALA A 77 -3.90 21.47 -11.88
C ALA A 77 -2.59 22.15 -12.29
N LEU A 78 -2.58 23.50 -12.36
CA LEU A 78 -1.36 24.25 -12.64
C LEU A 78 -0.31 24.09 -11.55
N LEU A 79 -0.70 24.08 -10.26
CA LEU A 79 0.21 23.81 -9.14
C LEU A 79 0.78 22.37 -9.22
N GLY A 80 -0.05 21.37 -9.49
CA GLY A 80 0.38 19.98 -9.68
C GLY A 80 1.36 19.83 -10.86
N LEU A 81 1.08 20.46 -11.98
CA LEU A 81 1.96 20.47 -13.15
C LEU A 81 3.25 21.26 -12.89
N MET A 82 3.18 22.38 -12.15
CA MET A 82 4.36 23.14 -11.75
C MET A 82 5.31 22.26 -10.91
N GLN A 83 4.77 21.50 -9.97
CA GLN A 83 5.57 20.62 -9.11
C GLN A 83 6.20 19.45 -9.91
N THR A 84 5.52 18.92 -10.92
CA THR A 84 5.95 17.70 -11.61
C THR A 84 6.72 17.96 -12.92
N ALA A 85 6.39 19.02 -13.64
CA ALA A 85 7.00 19.38 -14.92
C ALA A 85 7.85 20.65 -14.87
N GLY A 86 7.73 21.45 -13.81
CA GLY A 86 8.41 22.71 -13.63
C GLY A 86 7.68 23.91 -14.29
N ARG A 87 7.85 25.10 -13.70
CA ARG A 87 7.21 26.33 -14.13
C ARG A 87 7.56 26.73 -15.58
N SER A 88 8.83 26.58 -15.96
CA SER A 88 9.29 26.92 -17.32
C SER A 88 8.59 26.14 -18.42
N ALA A 89 8.22 24.90 -18.13
CA ALA A 89 7.49 24.05 -19.08
C ALA A 89 6.03 24.50 -19.27
N LEU A 90 5.42 25.16 -18.28
CA LEU A 90 4.05 25.69 -18.35
C LEU A 90 3.94 27.01 -19.09
N LYS A 91 4.95 27.88 -18.93
CA LYS A 91 4.94 29.28 -19.40
C LYS A 91 4.43 29.51 -20.84
N PRO A 92 4.77 28.66 -21.84
CA PRO A 92 4.29 28.87 -23.23
C PRO A 92 2.80 28.59 -23.43
N PHE A 93 2.09 28.02 -22.45
CA PHE A 93 0.74 27.46 -22.61
C PHE A 93 -0.28 28.03 -21.62
N ILE A 94 0.12 29.00 -20.81
CA ILE A 94 -0.70 29.67 -19.80
C ILE A 94 -0.72 31.17 -20.06
N SER A 95 -1.71 31.87 -19.50
CA SER A 95 -1.79 33.32 -19.59
C SER A 95 -0.70 34.01 -18.78
N ASP A 96 -0.42 35.29 -19.08
CA ASP A 96 0.52 36.09 -18.30
C ASP A 96 0.06 36.23 -16.84
N SER A 97 -1.25 36.32 -16.58
CA SER A 97 -1.81 36.35 -15.23
C SER A 97 -1.53 35.06 -14.48
N GLU A 98 -1.75 33.89 -15.09
CA GLU A 98 -1.41 32.59 -14.50
C GLU A 98 0.11 32.42 -14.27
N SER A 99 0.92 32.91 -15.22
CA SER A 99 2.40 32.86 -15.13
C SER A 99 2.90 33.70 -13.94
N ASN A 100 2.39 34.93 -13.80
CA ASN A 100 2.76 35.83 -12.69
C ASN A 100 2.28 35.27 -11.33
N TRP A 101 1.08 34.69 -11.28
CA TRP A 101 0.59 34.02 -10.09
C TRP A 101 1.45 32.84 -9.68
N LEU A 102 1.81 31.95 -10.60
CA LEU A 102 2.71 30.82 -10.33
C LEU A 102 4.10 31.27 -9.88
N GLU A 103 4.58 32.41 -10.40
CA GLU A 103 5.82 33.01 -9.93
C GLU A 103 5.72 33.52 -8.50
N HIS A 104 4.61 34.15 -8.14
CA HIS A 104 4.37 34.59 -6.77
C HIS A 104 4.31 33.39 -5.80
N VAL A 105 3.51 32.37 -6.16
CA VAL A 105 3.37 31.15 -5.34
C VAL A 105 4.71 30.42 -5.16
N ALA A 106 5.55 30.37 -6.20
CA ALA A 106 6.86 29.71 -6.13
C ALA A 106 7.85 30.39 -5.15
N LYS A 107 7.59 31.64 -4.76
CA LYS A 107 8.39 32.40 -3.78
C LYS A 107 7.93 32.23 -2.33
N ILE A 108 6.74 31.62 -2.12
CA ILE A 108 6.23 31.35 -0.77
C ILE A 108 7.08 30.28 -0.13
N ASP A 109 7.70 30.59 1.00
CA ASP A 109 8.40 29.60 1.80
C ASP A 109 7.37 28.60 2.39
N PRO A 110 7.48 27.30 2.09
CA PRO A 110 6.59 26.29 2.65
C PRO A 110 6.56 26.30 4.19
N GLU A 111 7.67 26.65 4.85
CA GLU A 111 7.75 26.72 6.31
C GLU A 111 6.93 27.88 6.90
N SER A 112 6.63 28.93 6.11
CA SER A 112 5.78 30.03 6.52
C SER A 112 4.28 29.67 6.57
N LEU A 113 3.89 28.57 5.95
CA LEU A 113 2.51 28.11 5.95
C LEU A 113 2.09 27.58 7.33
N PRO A 114 0.81 27.75 7.75
CA PRO A 114 0.31 27.18 8.98
C PRO A 114 0.61 25.67 9.06
N LEU A 115 1.02 25.18 10.23
CA LEU A 115 1.40 23.77 10.46
C LEU A 115 0.35 22.79 9.92
N ARG A 116 -0.94 23.07 10.16
CA ARG A 116 -2.05 22.28 9.64
C ARG A 116 -2.01 22.12 8.11
N ILE A 117 -1.70 23.19 7.39
CA ILE A 117 -1.59 23.19 5.92
C ILE A 117 -0.38 22.35 5.48
N ARG A 118 0.76 22.53 6.14
CA ARG A 118 2.00 21.77 5.84
C ARG A 118 1.84 20.26 6.05
N MET A 119 1.13 19.86 7.09
CA MET A 119 0.89 18.44 7.38
C MET A 119 0.07 17.75 6.28
N ASN A 120 -0.79 18.48 5.56
CA ASN A 120 -1.68 17.91 4.54
C ASN A 120 -2.47 16.67 5.05
N LEU A 121 -2.87 16.68 6.31
CA LEU A 121 -3.67 15.65 6.96
C LEU A 121 -5.02 16.23 7.40
N PRO A 122 -6.16 15.55 7.16
CA PRO A 122 -7.42 15.87 7.80
C PRO A 122 -7.28 15.92 9.33
N ASP A 123 -8.06 16.78 9.98
CA ASP A 123 -7.96 17.01 11.43
C ASP A 123 -8.09 15.74 12.26
N TRP A 124 -8.99 14.85 11.88
CA TRP A 124 -9.20 13.61 12.61
C TRP A 124 -8.00 12.66 12.53
N ILE A 125 -7.29 12.61 11.39
CA ILE A 125 -6.05 11.83 11.25
C ILE A 125 -4.93 12.48 12.07
N TYR A 126 -4.80 13.80 11.98
CA TYR A 126 -3.84 14.55 12.78
C TYR A 126 -4.05 14.29 14.27
N GLN A 127 -5.30 14.41 14.77
CA GLN A 127 -5.65 14.16 16.17
C GLN A 127 -5.39 12.71 16.61
N ALA A 128 -5.62 11.73 15.73
CA ALA A 128 -5.32 10.33 16.03
C ALA A 128 -3.81 10.07 16.16
N LEU A 129 -3.01 10.66 15.27
CA LEU A 129 -1.57 10.47 15.25
C LEU A 129 -0.84 11.30 16.32
N SER A 130 -1.34 12.48 16.68
CA SER A 130 -0.75 13.34 17.74
C SER A 130 -0.84 12.73 19.14
N LYS A 131 -1.65 11.70 19.33
CA LYS A 131 -1.66 10.89 20.56
C LYS A 131 -0.48 9.91 20.67
N ARG A 132 0.18 9.65 19.54
CA ARG A 132 1.20 8.62 19.39
C ARG A 132 2.60 9.17 19.12
N PHE A 133 2.67 10.36 18.53
CA PHE A 133 3.92 10.97 18.11
C PHE A 133 4.05 12.38 18.66
N GLU A 134 5.26 12.74 19.06
CA GLU A 134 5.60 14.13 19.34
C GLU A 134 5.52 14.99 18.08
N PRO A 135 5.35 16.32 18.18
CA PRO A 135 5.07 17.19 17.05
C PRO A 135 6.11 17.09 15.91
N GLU A 136 7.40 17.00 16.26
CA GLU A 136 8.50 16.94 15.30
C GLU A 136 8.47 15.63 14.52
N GLU A 137 8.23 14.52 15.19
CA GLU A 137 8.14 13.22 14.55
C GLU A 137 6.86 13.09 13.72
N LEU A 138 5.74 13.63 14.19
CA LEU A 138 4.51 13.70 13.42
C LEU A 138 4.70 14.49 12.12
N ALA A 139 5.50 15.58 12.14
CA ALA A 139 5.84 16.32 10.94
C ALA A 139 6.65 15.47 9.95
N GLN A 140 7.62 14.70 10.42
CA GLN A 140 8.39 13.77 9.59
C GLN A 140 7.50 12.68 8.98
N LEU A 141 6.60 12.11 9.76
CA LEU A 141 5.63 11.13 9.27
C LEU A 141 4.71 11.74 8.22
N ALA A 142 4.15 12.93 8.46
CA ALA A 142 3.29 13.61 7.52
C ALA A 142 4.02 13.91 6.20
N ALA A 143 5.26 14.39 6.26
CA ALA A 143 6.10 14.62 5.09
C ALA A 143 6.31 13.32 4.30
N ALA A 144 6.66 12.22 4.99
CA ALA A 144 6.87 10.91 4.37
C ALA A 144 5.59 10.36 3.72
N LEU A 145 4.42 10.51 4.35
CA LEU A 145 3.11 10.10 3.80
C LEU A 145 2.71 10.91 2.56
N ASN A 146 3.20 12.15 2.44
CA ASN A 146 2.96 13.03 1.30
C ASN A 146 3.98 12.87 0.16
N TYR A 147 4.97 11.99 0.31
CA TYR A 147 5.96 11.67 -0.72
C TYR A 147 5.59 10.37 -1.46
N PRO A 148 5.85 10.25 -2.78
CA PRO A 148 5.59 9.02 -3.52
C PRO A 148 6.34 7.81 -2.95
N ALA A 149 5.67 6.66 -2.88
CA ALA A 149 6.33 5.43 -2.45
C ALA A 149 7.38 4.96 -3.46
N PRO A 150 8.47 4.31 -3.01
CA PRO A 150 9.40 3.63 -3.90
C PRO A 150 8.72 2.46 -4.62
N LEU A 151 9.35 1.97 -5.67
CA LEU A 151 8.94 0.77 -6.38
C LEU A 151 9.73 -0.41 -5.83
N ASP A 152 9.06 -1.24 -5.02
CA ASP A 152 9.66 -2.45 -4.48
C ASP A 152 9.13 -3.68 -5.21
N LEU A 153 10.03 -4.60 -5.48
CA LEU A 153 9.79 -5.91 -6.03
C LEU A 153 10.12 -6.97 -4.99
N ARG A 154 9.44 -8.10 -5.07
CA ARG A 154 9.81 -9.32 -4.37
C ARG A 154 10.32 -10.34 -5.37
N ALA A 155 11.56 -10.81 -5.19
CA ALA A 155 12.07 -11.96 -5.92
C ALA A 155 11.26 -13.22 -5.54
N ASN A 156 11.01 -14.07 -6.53
CA ASN A 156 10.35 -15.36 -6.35
C ASN A 156 11.41 -16.46 -6.18
N PRO A 157 11.68 -16.95 -4.96
CA PRO A 157 12.76 -17.90 -4.70
C PRO A 157 12.53 -19.29 -5.31
N ILE A 158 11.38 -19.52 -5.96
CA ILE A 158 11.13 -20.71 -6.78
C ILE A 158 11.78 -20.57 -8.17
N LYS A 159 11.91 -19.35 -8.66
CA LYS A 159 12.33 -19.03 -10.04
C LYS A 159 13.73 -18.45 -10.11
N ALA A 160 14.08 -17.58 -9.18
CA ALA A 160 15.35 -16.86 -9.17
C ALA A 160 15.72 -16.40 -7.75
N THR A 161 17.00 -16.30 -7.48
CA THR A 161 17.53 -15.61 -6.30
C THR A 161 17.39 -14.11 -6.44
N ARG A 162 17.54 -13.37 -5.33
CA ARG A 162 17.55 -11.91 -5.36
C ARG A 162 18.69 -11.35 -6.22
N ASP A 163 19.86 -11.99 -6.17
CA ASP A 163 21.04 -11.54 -6.91
C ASP A 163 20.89 -11.76 -8.43
N GLU A 164 20.27 -12.87 -8.85
CA GLU A 164 19.90 -13.08 -10.25
C GLU A 164 18.89 -12.03 -10.75
N VAL A 165 17.92 -11.65 -9.91
CA VAL A 165 16.98 -10.55 -10.23
C VAL A 165 17.71 -9.23 -10.37
N LEU A 166 18.61 -8.88 -9.44
CA LEU A 166 19.41 -7.66 -9.53
C LEU A 166 20.26 -7.62 -10.79
N GLY A 167 20.91 -8.74 -11.13
CA GLY A 167 21.66 -8.90 -12.38
C GLY A 167 20.80 -8.71 -13.63
N ALA A 168 19.60 -9.30 -13.66
CA ALA A 168 18.67 -9.14 -14.78
C ALA A 168 18.18 -7.69 -14.95
N LEU A 169 17.92 -6.98 -13.84
CA LEU A 169 17.55 -5.56 -13.87
C LEU A 169 18.72 -4.69 -14.37
N SER A 170 19.93 -4.93 -13.89
CA SER A 170 21.15 -4.22 -14.32
C SER A 170 21.38 -4.41 -15.82
N ASN A 171 21.27 -5.64 -16.33
CA ASN A 171 21.42 -5.95 -17.76
C ASN A 171 20.34 -5.23 -18.61
N ALA A 172 19.18 -4.96 -18.04
CA ALA A 172 18.10 -4.17 -18.68
C ALA A 172 18.29 -2.64 -18.53
N GLY A 173 19.42 -2.19 -17.95
CA GLY A 173 19.69 -0.77 -17.70
C GLY A 173 18.84 -0.16 -16.58
N ILE A 174 18.33 -0.98 -15.67
CA ILE A 174 17.49 -0.54 -14.55
C ILE A 174 18.34 -0.57 -13.27
N GLU A 175 18.47 0.59 -12.66
CA GLU A 175 19.13 0.74 -11.35
C GLU A 175 18.23 0.18 -10.25
N ALA A 176 18.76 -0.75 -9.45
CA ALA A 176 18.05 -1.37 -8.34
C ALA A 176 19.02 -1.86 -7.27
N GLY A 177 18.55 -2.00 -6.03
CA GLY A 177 19.30 -2.53 -4.90
C GLY A 177 18.46 -3.44 -4.02
N ALA A 178 19.11 -4.16 -3.10
CA ALA A 178 18.40 -4.93 -2.09
C ALA A 178 17.64 -3.97 -1.15
N THR A 179 16.43 -4.34 -0.72
CA THR A 179 15.75 -3.62 0.35
C THR A 179 16.39 -3.93 1.71
N PRO A 180 16.30 -3.01 2.70
CA PRO A 180 16.99 -3.15 3.99
C PRO A 180 16.60 -4.39 4.80
N PHE A 181 15.33 -4.78 4.79
CA PHE A 181 14.79 -5.74 5.74
C PHE A 181 14.32 -7.04 5.08
N ALA A 182 13.62 -6.96 3.94
CA ALA A 182 13.03 -8.16 3.32
C ALA A 182 14.07 -9.00 2.57
N PRO A 183 14.22 -10.32 2.88
CA PRO A 183 15.24 -11.17 2.25
C PRO A 183 15.14 -11.28 0.73
N PHE A 184 13.92 -11.14 0.20
CA PHE A 184 13.62 -11.21 -1.24
C PHE A 184 13.33 -9.85 -1.86
N GLY A 185 13.48 -8.77 -1.08
CA GLY A 185 13.15 -7.43 -1.49
C GLY A 185 14.19 -6.80 -2.41
N VAL A 186 13.71 -6.14 -3.48
CA VAL A 186 14.50 -5.36 -4.43
C VAL A 186 13.83 -4.01 -4.61
N ARG A 187 14.54 -2.91 -4.36
CA ARG A 187 14.08 -1.54 -4.58
C ARG A 187 14.60 -1.03 -5.91
N VAL A 188 13.68 -0.57 -6.75
CA VAL A 188 13.98 -0.06 -8.10
C VAL A 188 13.97 1.46 -8.10
N VAL A 189 14.99 2.05 -8.73
CA VAL A 189 15.04 3.50 -8.96
C VAL A 189 14.14 3.88 -10.13
N GLY A 190 13.29 4.90 -9.92
CA GLY A 190 12.37 5.37 -10.94
C GLY A 190 11.15 4.46 -11.18
N LYS A 191 10.59 4.52 -12.38
CA LYS A 191 9.37 3.81 -12.78
C LYS A 191 9.54 3.13 -14.16
N PRO A 192 10.43 2.14 -14.29
CA PRO A 192 10.64 1.45 -15.55
C PRO A 192 9.39 0.64 -15.96
N PRO A 193 9.24 0.31 -17.24
CA PRO A 193 8.11 -0.48 -17.75
C PRO A 193 8.28 -1.98 -17.41
N LEU A 194 8.11 -2.34 -16.13
CA LEU A 194 8.37 -3.69 -15.59
C LEU A 194 7.71 -4.82 -16.38
N THR A 195 6.49 -4.59 -16.89
CA THR A 195 5.71 -5.62 -17.61
C THR A 195 6.37 -6.08 -18.92
N LYS A 196 7.36 -5.34 -19.41
CA LYS A 196 8.15 -5.68 -20.61
C LYS A 196 9.41 -6.48 -20.30
N LEU A 197 9.78 -6.60 -19.02
CA LEU A 197 10.98 -7.31 -18.60
C LEU A 197 10.75 -8.81 -18.57
N ASP A 198 11.70 -9.58 -19.07
CA ASP A 198 11.67 -11.05 -19.04
C ASP A 198 11.56 -11.57 -17.61
N ALA A 199 12.29 -10.98 -16.67
CA ALA A 199 12.19 -11.32 -15.25
C ALA A 199 10.76 -11.20 -14.70
N PHE A 200 10.00 -10.18 -15.14
CA PHE A 200 8.59 -10.03 -14.75
C PHE A 200 7.70 -11.04 -15.48
N GLN A 201 7.86 -11.20 -16.80
CA GLN A 201 7.05 -12.11 -17.62
C GLN A 201 7.22 -13.57 -17.20
N ASN A 202 8.45 -13.95 -16.84
CA ASN A 202 8.79 -15.31 -16.39
C ASN A 202 8.51 -15.56 -14.90
N GLY A 203 7.95 -14.56 -14.18
CA GLY A 203 7.55 -14.71 -12.78
C GLY A 203 8.71 -14.77 -11.79
N TRP A 204 9.86 -14.19 -12.14
CA TRP A 204 10.99 -14.03 -11.22
C TRP A 204 10.71 -12.99 -10.16
N VAL A 205 9.85 -12.02 -10.48
CA VAL A 205 9.49 -10.93 -9.57
C VAL A 205 7.99 -10.66 -9.52
N GLU A 206 7.55 -10.14 -8.38
CA GLU A 206 6.23 -9.55 -8.14
C GLU A 206 6.40 -8.14 -7.56
N VAL A 207 5.54 -7.22 -7.96
CA VAL A 207 5.49 -5.89 -7.33
C VAL A 207 4.86 -6.03 -5.95
N GLN A 208 5.64 -5.74 -4.91
CA GLN A 208 5.18 -5.79 -3.54
C GLN A 208 6.05 -4.91 -2.65
N ASP A 209 5.44 -4.01 -1.89
CA ASP A 209 6.11 -3.18 -0.88
C ASP A 209 6.89 -4.05 0.13
N GLU A 210 8.04 -3.57 0.58
CA GLU A 210 8.90 -4.30 1.51
C GLU A 210 8.17 -4.63 2.82
N GLY A 211 7.38 -3.71 3.37
CA GLY A 211 6.59 -3.97 4.58
C GLY A 211 5.58 -5.09 4.38
N SER A 212 4.92 -5.14 3.22
CA SER A 212 4.03 -6.26 2.88
C SER A 212 4.76 -7.61 2.75
N GLN A 213 6.05 -7.61 2.37
CA GLN A 213 6.88 -8.82 2.37
C GLN A 213 7.20 -9.27 3.80
N LEU A 214 7.49 -8.33 4.71
CA LEU A 214 7.75 -8.63 6.13
C LEU A 214 6.54 -9.26 6.82
N LEU A 215 5.31 -8.85 6.48
CA LEU A 215 4.10 -9.51 6.97
C LEU A 215 4.07 -11.01 6.64
N CYS A 216 4.50 -11.39 5.44
CA CYS A 216 4.60 -12.80 5.04
C CYS A 216 5.70 -13.53 5.84
N THR A 217 6.79 -12.83 6.14
CA THR A 217 7.91 -13.37 6.93
C THR A 217 7.47 -13.67 8.38
N LEU A 218 6.60 -12.84 8.98
CA LEU A 218 6.03 -13.10 10.30
C LEU A 218 5.18 -14.38 10.38
N VAL A 219 4.55 -14.76 9.29
CA VAL A 219 3.85 -16.04 9.21
C VAL A 219 4.84 -17.19 9.38
N ALA A 220 6.10 -17.02 8.94
CA ALA A 220 7.19 -18.00 8.97
C ALA A 220 6.75 -19.39 8.46
N PRO A 221 6.21 -19.49 7.23
CA PRO A 221 5.64 -20.73 6.71
C PRO A 221 6.70 -21.81 6.53
N LYS A 222 6.37 -23.07 6.82
CA LYS A 222 7.25 -24.20 6.66
C LYS A 222 6.78 -25.12 5.51
N ARG A 223 7.69 -25.90 4.96
CA ARG A 223 7.37 -26.91 3.95
C ARG A 223 6.40 -27.93 4.52
N GLY A 224 5.42 -28.32 3.70
CA GLY A 224 4.44 -29.36 4.04
C GLY A 224 3.28 -28.89 4.91
N GLU A 225 3.32 -27.67 5.47
CA GLU A 225 2.24 -27.13 6.31
C GLU A 225 0.95 -26.86 5.52
N MET A 226 -0.15 -26.80 6.24
CA MET A 226 -1.43 -26.25 5.77
C MET A 226 -1.57 -24.80 6.24
N ILE A 227 -1.67 -23.88 5.30
CA ILE A 227 -1.71 -22.44 5.56
C ILE A 227 -2.97 -21.82 4.95
N VAL A 228 -3.49 -20.78 5.59
CA VAL A 228 -4.60 -19.96 5.08
C VAL A 228 -4.17 -18.51 5.00
N ASP A 229 -4.32 -17.90 3.82
CA ASP A 229 -4.39 -16.46 3.60
C ASP A 229 -5.88 -16.10 3.58
N PHE A 230 -6.36 -15.49 4.68
CA PHE A 230 -7.80 -15.36 4.94
C PHE A 230 -8.46 -14.23 4.17
N CYS A 231 -7.67 -13.22 3.74
CA CYS A 231 -8.13 -12.08 2.95
C CYS A 231 -7.20 -11.88 1.75
N ALA A 232 -7.08 -12.89 0.91
CA ALA A 232 -6.03 -13.04 -0.10
C ALA A 232 -5.99 -11.93 -1.17
N GLY A 233 -7.12 -11.28 -1.44
CA GLY A 233 -7.20 -10.24 -2.45
C GLY A 233 -6.76 -10.71 -3.83
N ALA A 234 -5.81 -9.98 -4.43
CA ALA A 234 -5.19 -10.35 -5.71
C ALA A 234 -3.97 -11.28 -5.54
N GLY A 235 -3.75 -11.82 -4.34
CA GLY A 235 -2.78 -12.88 -4.07
C GLY A 235 -1.33 -12.45 -3.85
N GLY A 236 -1.06 -11.18 -3.56
CA GLY A 236 0.31 -10.71 -3.34
C GLY A 236 1.02 -11.46 -2.20
N LYS A 237 0.36 -11.56 -1.04
CA LYS A 237 0.85 -12.30 0.12
C LYS A 237 0.74 -13.80 -0.07
N THR A 238 -0.34 -14.29 -0.67
CA THR A 238 -0.50 -15.71 -1.05
C THR A 238 0.69 -16.23 -1.84
N LEU A 239 1.11 -15.51 -2.88
CA LEU A 239 2.26 -15.90 -3.72
C LEU A 239 3.59 -15.88 -2.93
N ALA A 240 3.74 -14.96 -1.98
CA ALA A 240 4.89 -14.94 -1.09
C ALA A 240 4.93 -16.20 -0.20
N LEU A 241 3.82 -16.48 0.48
CA LEU A 241 3.70 -17.65 1.36
C LEU A 241 3.93 -18.95 0.60
N GLY A 242 3.30 -19.12 -0.58
CA GLY A 242 3.50 -20.32 -1.42
C GLY A 242 4.95 -20.51 -1.86
N ALA A 243 5.66 -19.44 -2.19
CA ALA A 243 7.07 -19.48 -2.55
C ALA A 243 7.97 -19.82 -1.33
N MET A 244 7.69 -19.27 -0.16
CA MET A 244 8.41 -19.60 1.08
C MET A 244 8.20 -21.06 1.50
N MET A 245 7.02 -21.63 1.25
CA MET A 245 6.71 -23.05 1.41
C MET A 245 7.42 -23.94 0.37
N ARG A 246 8.15 -23.38 -0.57
CA ARG A 246 8.74 -24.10 -1.71
C ARG A 246 7.73 -24.89 -2.52
N SER A 247 6.52 -24.34 -2.70
CA SER A 247 5.40 -24.96 -3.43
C SER A 247 5.00 -26.35 -2.89
N THR A 248 5.18 -26.58 -1.58
CA THR A 248 4.82 -27.84 -0.88
C THR A 248 3.68 -27.58 0.11
N GLY A 249 3.06 -28.64 0.64
CA GLY A 249 1.93 -28.51 1.55
C GLY A 249 0.67 -27.97 0.86
N ARG A 250 -0.17 -27.25 1.58
CA ARG A 250 -1.42 -26.70 1.05
C ARG A 250 -1.65 -25.28 1.53
N LEU A 251 -1.84 -24.36 0.59
CA LEU A 251 -2.15 -22.96 0.87
C LEU A 251 -3.53 -22.61 0.34
N TYR A 252 -4.45 -22.29 1.22
CA TYR A 252 -5.77 -21.78 0.87
C TYR A 252 -5.72 -20.26 0.79
N ALA A 253 -6.27 -19.69 -0.28
CA ALA A 253 -6.40 -18.26 -0.49
C ALA A 253 -7.89 -17.89 -0.49
N PHE A 254 -8.40 -17.41 0.65
CA PHE A 254 -9.80 -17.03 0.80
C PHE A 254 -10.01 -15.55 0.47
N ASP A 255 -11.05 -15.25 -0.25
CA ASP A 255 -11.56 -13.88 -0.44
C ASP A 255 -13.06 -13.91 -0.76
N ILE A 256 -13.78 -12.87 -0.36
CA ILE A 256 -15.19 -12.66 -0.68
C ILE A 256 -15.39 -12.04 -2.08
N SER A 257 -14.34 -11.64 -2.75
CA SER A 257 -14.39 -10.97 -4.05
C SER A 257 -13.86 -11.86 -5.16
N GLU A 258 -14.79 -12.43 -5.95
CA GLU A 258 -14.43 -13.18 -7.15
C GLU A 258 -13.55 -12.37 -8.10
N ARG A 259 -13.83 -11.07 -8.27
CA ARG A 259 -13.03 -10.17 -9.10
C ARG A 259 -11.57 -10.05 -8.63
N ARG A 260 -11.33 -10.09 -7.31
CA ARG A 260 -9.96 -10.07 -6.75
C ARG A 260 -9.27 -11.41 -6.95
N LEU A 261 -9.93 -12.52 -6.66
CA LEU A 261 -9.40 -13.86 -6.90
C LEU A 261 -9.13 -14.13 -8.39
N ALA A 262 -9.92 -13.59 -9.30
CA ALA A 262 -9.67 -13.69 -10.73
C ALA A 262 -8.33 -13.07 -11.14
N LYS A 263 -7.87 -12.01 -10.44
CA LYS A 263 -6.54 -11.41 -10.66
C LYS A 263 -5.38 -12.27 -10.13
N LEU A 264 -5.61 -13.14 -9.16
CA LEU A 264 -4.63 -14.09 -8.66
C LEU A 264 -4.29 -15.15 -9.73
N LYS A 265 -5.27 -15.61 -10.51
CA LYS A 265 -5.10 -16.73 -11.45
C LYS A 265 -3.92 -16.55 -12.43
N PRO A 266 -3.80 -15.45 -13.20
CA PRO A 266 -2.65 -15.28 -14.12
C PRO A 266 -1.32 -15.10 -13.38
N ARG A 267 -1.33 -14.52 -12.19
CA ARG A 267 -0.13 -14.35 -11.36
C ARG A 267 0.35 -15.71 -10.83
N LEU A 268 -0.59 -16.55 -10.40
CA LEU A 268 -0.30 -17.90 -9.94
C LEU A 268 0.33 -18.75 -11.06
N ALA A 269 -0.25 -18.72 -12.27
CA ALA A 269 0.30 -19.41 -13.43
C ALA A 269 1.75 -18.97 -13.72
N ARG A 270 2.01 -17.66 -13.67
CA ARG A 270 3.34 -17.09 -13.88
C ARG A 270 4.34 -17.48 -12.78
N SER A 271 3.88 -17.57 -11.52
CA SER A 271 4.75 -17.82 -10.37
C SER A 271 5.38 -19.22 -10.34
N GLY A 272 4.77 -20.21 -11.00
CA GLY A 272 5.19 -21.61 -10.95
C GLY A 272 4.77 -22.36 -9.69
N LEU A 273 3.89 -21.79 -8.86
CA LEU A 273 3.38 -22.43 -7.66
C LEU A 273 2.23 -23.40 -7.98
N SER A 274 2.22 -24.56 -7.33
CA SER A 274 1.21 -25.62 -7.49
C SER A 274 0.42 -25.91 -6.21
N ASN A 275 0.82 -25.32 -5.07
CA ASN A 275 0.23 -25.61 -3.76
C ASN A 275 -0.87 -24.62 -3.33
N VAL A 276 -1.23 -23.66 -4.18
CA VAL A 276 -2.21 -22.60 -3.89
C VAL A 276 -3.60 -22.99 -4.35
N ASN A 277 -4.58 -22.88 -3.46
CA ASN A 277 -6.00 -23.18 -3.68
C ASN A 277 -6.85 -21.93 -3.46
N PRO A 278 -7.16 -21.13 -4.49
CA PRO A 278 -8.07 -20.00 -4.36
C PRO A 278 -9.50 -20.49 -4.06
N VAL A 279 -10.13 -19.88 -3.05
CA VAL A 279 -11.49 -20.26 -2.61
C VAL A 279 -12.31 -19.00 -2.40
N LEU A 280 -13.35 -18.85 -3.20
CA LEU A 280 -14.37 -17.83 -2.96
C LEU A 280 -15.22 -18.25 -1.75
N ILE A 281 -15.35 -17.37 -0.79
CA ILE A 281 -16.18 -17.48 0.40
C ILE A 281 -17.27 -16.41 0.40
N ASP A 282 -18.41 -16.68 1.01
CA ASP A 282 -19.51 -15.70 1.07
C ASP A 282 -19.30 -14.69 2.22
N SER A 283 -18.70 -15.15 3.32
CA SER A 283 -18.35 -14.36 4.49
C SER A 283 -17.29 -15.08 5.32
N GLU A 284 -16.82 -14.46 6.40
CA GLU A 284 -15.96 -15.09 7.40
C GLU A 284 -16.60 -16.28 8.13
N HIS A 285 -17.91 -16.50 7.95
CA HIS A 285 -18.67 -17.59 8.57
C HIS A 285 -19.00 -18.73 7.59
N ASP A 286 -18.49 -18.70 6.37
CA ASP A 286 -18.76 -19.70 5.33
C ASP A 286 -18.48 -21.14 5.82
N ALA A 287 -19.29 -22.09 5.38
CA ALA A 287 -19.15 -23.51 5.72
C ALA A 287 -17.81 -24.11 5.26
N LYS A 288 -17.22 -23.59 4.18
CA LYS A 288 -15.89 -23.99 3.69
C LYS A 288 -14.79 -23.73 4.72
N ILE A 289 -14.90 -22.61 5.46
CA ILE A 289 -14.01 -22.25 6.55
C ILE A 289 -14.19 -23.23 7.72
N LYS A 290 -15.42 -23.48 8.14
CA LYS A 290 -15.73 -24.36 9.27
C LYS A 290 -15.14 -25.77 9.13
N ARG A 291 -15.03 -26.30 7.91
CA ARG A 291 -14.43 -27.63 7.63
C ARG A 291 -12.95 -27.73 7.96
N LEU A 292 -12.26 -26.58 8.06
CA LEU A 292 -10.83 -26.48 8.35
C LEU A 292 -10.53 -26.17 9.84
N ALA A 293 -11.57 -26.12 10.70
CA ALA A 293 -11.43 -25.78 12.10
C ALA A 293 -10.40 -26.70 12.81
N GLY A 294 -9.44 -26.10 13.49
CA GLY A 294 -8.39 -26.78 14.26
C GLY A 294 -7.35 -27.56 13.41
N LYS A 295 -7.30 -27.35 12.09
CA LYS A 295 -6.44 -28.12 11.18
C LYS A 295 -5.29 -27.33 10.57
N ILE A 296 -5.29 -26.01 10.70
CA ILE A 296 -4.38 -25.12 9.99
C ILE A 296 -3.16 -24.80 10.86
N ASP A 297 -1.97 -24.98 10.30
CA ASP A 297 -0.70 -24.69 10.99
C ASP A 297 -0.51 -23.18 11.16
N ARG A 298 -0.82 -22.40 10.11
CA ARG A 298 -0.64 -20.95 10.12
C ARG A 298 -1.75 -20.24 9.38
N VAL A 299 -2.23 -19.15 9.93
CA VAL A 299 -3.24 -18.29 9.29
C VAL A 299 -2.72 -16.87 9.23
N LEU A 300 -2.79 -16.25 8.05
CA LEU A 300 -2.60 -14.82 7.85
C LEU A 300 -3.98 -14.16 7.68
N VAL A 301 -4.24 -13.14 8.46
CA VAL A 301 -5.38 -12.23 8.31
C VAL A 301 -4.86 -10.87 7.92
N ASP A 302 -4.72 -10.60 6.62
CA ASP A 302 -4.46 -9.26 6.07
C ASP A 302 -5.81 -8.54 5.99
N ALA A 303 -6.25 -7.98 7.12
CA ALA A 303 -7.62 -7.55 7.33
C ALA A 303 -8.02 -6.36 6.45
N PRO A 304 -9.27 -6.29 5.95
CA PRO A 304 -9.77 -5.08 5.32
C PRO A 304 -9.70 -3.93 6.33
N CYS A 305 -9.08 -2.81 5.93
CA CYS A 305 -8.82 -1.68 6.79
C CYS A 305 -8.94 -0.36 6.02
N SER A 306 -8.77 0.77 6.71
CA SER A 306 -8.79 2.12 6.10
C SER A 306 -7.76 2.30 5.00
N GLY A 307 -6.66 1.55 5.03
CA GLY A 307 -5.55 1.67 4.08
C GLY A 307 -4.66 2.90 4.29
N LEU A 308 -4.80 3.61 5.40
CA LEU A 308 -4.08 4.87 5.66
C LEU A 308 -2.55 4.72 5.77
N GLY A 309 -2.04 3.52 5.92
CA GLY A 309 -0.61 3.26 5.80
C GLY A 309 -0.08 3.36 4.37
N THR A 310 -0.96 3.27 3.37
CA THR A 310 -0.59 3.29 1.94
C THR A 310 -0.80 4.65 1.26
N LEU A 311 -0.90 5.75 2.02
CA LEU A 311 -1.14 7.10 1.50
C LEU A 311 -0.09 7.55 0.48
N ARG A 312 1.12 7.04 0.55
CA ARG A 312 2.18 7.27 -0.44
C ARG A 312 1.78 6.79 -1.85
N ARG A 313 0.95 5.73 -1.94
CA ARG A 313 0.42 5.13 -3.18
C ARG A 313 -0.99 5.59 -3.48
N ASN A 314 -1.82 5.71 -2.45
CA ASN A 314 -3.26 6.00 -2.52
C ASN A 314 -3.59 7.27 -1.72
N PRO A 315 -3.12 8.46 -2.15
CA PRO A 315 -3.27 9.70 -1.37
C PRO A 315 -4.72 10.18 -1.24
N ASP A 316 -5.63 9.68 -2.07
CA ASP A 316 -7.05 9.95 -1.98
C ASP A 316 -7.71 9.34 -0.73
N LEU A 317 -7.13 8.27 -0.16
CA LEU A 317 -7.69 7.61 1.02
C LEU A 317 -7.86 8.57 2.20
N LYS A 318 -6.90 9.46 2.47
CA LYS A 318 -7.02 10.41 3.59
C LYS A 318 -8.17 11.40 3.45
N TRP A 319 -8.66 11.59 2.23
CA TRP A 319 -9.80 12.48 1.92
C TRP A 319 -11.13 11.74 1.80
N ARG A 320 -11.08 10.42 1.60
CA ARG A 320 -12.26 9.56 1.43
C ARG A 320 -12.65 8.82 2.71
N GLN A 321 -11.70 8.59 3.60
CA GLN A 321 -11.95 7.97 4.90
C GLN A 321 -12.47 9.01 5.91
N SER A 322 -13.21 8.52 6.89
CA SER A 322 -13.71 9.30 8.02
C SER A 322 -13.60 8.49 9.32
N PRO A 323 -13.73 9.12 10.50
CA PRO A 323 -13.82 8.39 11.77
C PRO A 323 -14.91 7.31 11.76
N GLU A 324 -16.06 7.61 11.16
CA GLU A 324 -17.21 6.69 11.07
C GLU A 324 -16.86 5.46 10.24
N SER A 325 -16.21 5.66 9.05
CA SER A 325 -15.80 4.53 8.21
C SER A 325 -14.78 3.62 8.90
N VAL A 326 -13.90 4.16 9.72
CA VAL A 326 -12.97 3.38 10.55
C VAL A 326 -13.70 2.64 11.66
N ALA A 327 -14.65 3.30 12.33
CA ALA A 327 -15.46 2.68 13.38
C ALA A 327 -16.31 1.50 12.85
N GLU A 328 -16.76 1.55 11.59
CA GLU A 328 -17.46 0.44 10.93
C GLU A 328 -16.54 -0.74 10.59
N LEU A 329 -15.25 -0.48 10.33
CA LEU A 329 -14.28 -1.53 10.02
C LEU A 329 -13.85 -2.35 11.24
N ALA A 330 -13.73 -1.76 12.41
CA ALA A 330 -13.22 -2.40 13.62
C ALA A 330 -14.00 -3.69 14.02
N PRO A 331 -15.35 -3.69 14.13
CA PRO A 331 -16.10 -4.90 14.44
C PRO A 331 -15.95 -5.97 13.36
N LYS A 332 -15.81 -5.58 12.09
CA LYS A 332 -15.59 -6.51 10.99
C LYS A 332 -14.20 -7.16 11.08
N GLN A 333 -13.18 -6.39 11.39
CA GLN A 333 -11.82 -6.89 11.60
C GLN A 333 -11.79 -7.91 12.74
N LEU A 334 -12.43 -7.61 13.87
CA LEU A 334 -12.54 -8.53 15.01
C LEU A 334 -13.30 -9.81 14.65
N SER A 335 -14.40 -9.71 13.91
CA SER A 335 -15.18 -10.86 13.44
C SER A 335 -14.35 -11.78 12.54
N ILE A 336 -13.62 -11.20 11.59
CA ILE A 336 -12.72 -11.94 10.69
C ILE A 336 -11.61 -12.62 11.50
N LEU A 337 -10.94 -11.90 12.40
CA LEU A 337 -9.87 -12.44 13.26
C LEU A 337 -10.37 -13.60 14.12
N THR A 338 -11.54 -13.44 14.74
CA THR A 338 -12.21 -14.49 15.55
C THR A 338 -12.54 -15.72 14.71
N SER A 339 -13.02 -15.55 13.50
CA SER A 339 -13.31 -16.66 12.61
C SER A 339 -12.06 -17.38 12.13
N ALA A 340 -11.02 -16.63 11.78
CA ALA A 340 -9.72 -17.16 11.39
C ALA A 340 -9.04 -17.94 12.51
N ALA A 341 -9.16 -17.49 13.76
CA ALA A 341 -8.60 -18.13 14.95
C ALA A 341 -9.10 -19.58 15.13
N ARG A 342 -10.35 -19.85 14.76
CA ARG A 342 -10.94 -21.21 14.84
C ARG A 342 -10.23 -22.22 13.93
N LEU A 343 -9.56 -21.77 12.88
CA LEU A 343 -8.85 -22.62 11.93
C LEU A 343 -7.54 -23.15 12.52
N VAL A 344 -6.90 -22.35 13.37
CA VAL A 344 -5.56 -22.60 13.88
C VAL A 344 -5.55 -23.81 14.80
N LYS A 345 -4.68 -24.78 14.59
CA LYS A 345 -4.46 -25.90 15.51
C LYS A 345 -3.74 -25.45 16.78
N VAL A 346 -3.78 -26.23 17.86
CA VAL A 346 -2.95 -25.99 19.06
C VAL A 346 -1.46 -25.99 18.66
N GLY A 347 -0.71 -25.01 19.12
CA GLY A 347 0.69 -24.73 18.71
C GLY A 347 0.81 -24.07 17.35
N GLY A 348 -0.31 -23.79 16.69
CA GLY A 348 -0.32 -23.07 15.41
C GLY A 348 -0.27 -21.55 15.58
N ARG A 349 0.06 -20.86 14.47
CA ARG A 349 0.27 -19.41 14.44
C ARG A 349 -0.85 -18.68 13.71
N LEU A 350 -1.30 -17.57 14.27
CA LEU A 350 -2.23 -16.62 13.67
C LEU A 350 -1.53 -15.26 13.58
N VAL A 351 -1.44 -14.71 12.38
CA VAL A 351 -0.91 -13.34 12.14
C VAL A 351 -2.06 -12.44 11.74
N TYR A 352 -2.35 -11.45 12.55
CA TYR A 352 -3.24 -10.34 12.21
C TYR A 352 -2.41 -9.21 11.63
N ALA A 353 -2.82 -8.66 10.50
CA ALA A 353 -2.13 -7.58 9.83
C ALA A 353 -3.09 -6.57 9.21
N THR A 354 -2.66 -5.32 9.12
CA THR A 354 -3.33 -4.24 8.41
C THR A 354 -2.32 -3.35 7.68
N CYS A 355 -2.78 -2.62 6.66
CA CYS A 355 -2.07 -1.48 6.11
C CYS A 355 -2.66 -0.16 6.67
N SER A 356 -2.97 -0.12 7.95
CA SER A 356 -3.44 1.05 8.70
C SER A 356 -2.37 1.58 9.64
N ILE A 357 -2.43 2.87 9.91
CA ILE A 357 -1.60 3.57 10.89
C ILE A 357 -2.39 3.95 12.17
N LEU A 358 -3.63 3.49 12.26
CA LEU A 358 -4.54 3.84 13.36
C LEU A 358 -4.56 2.74 14.41
N GLU A 359 -4.39 3.12 15.67
CA GLU A 359 -4.49 2.20 16.83
C GLU A 359 -5.83 1.46 16.87
N ALA A 360 -6.93 2.14 16.49
CA ALA A 360 -8.27 1.57 16.49
C ALA A 360 -8.43 0.34 15.58
N GLU A 361 -7.62 0.22 14.51
CA GLU A 361 -7.61 -0.92 13.60
C GLU A 361 -6.49 -1.92 13.90
N ASN A 362 -5.57 -1.57 14.79
CA ASN A 362 -4.33 -2.29 15.07
C ASN A 362 -4.33 -2.87 16.50
N GLU A 363 -3.66 -2.20 17.42
CA GLU A 363 -3.47 -2.65 18.80
C GLU A 363 -4.81 -2.86 19.53
N ALA A 364 -5.81 -2.01 19.28
CA ALA A 364 -7.12 -2.13 19.92
C ALA A 364 -7.85 -3.44 19.53
N ILE A 365 -7.76 -3.84 18.24
CA ILE A 365 -8.34 -5.10 17.76
C ILE A 365 -7.65 -6.31 18.42
N VAL A 366 -6.32 -6.30 18.47
CA VAL A 366 -5.54 -7.39 19.09
C VAL A 366 -5.84 -7.50 20.58
N THR A 367 -5.88 -6.39 21.31
CA THR A 367 -6.21 -6.34 22.74
C THR A 367 -7.60 -6.92 22.99
N GLN A 368 -8.59 -6.47 22.21
CA GLN A 368 -9.97 -6.98 22.34
C GLN A 368 -10.06 -8.47 21.98
N PHE A 369 -9.33 -8.93 20.99
CA PHE A 369 -9.28 -10.34 20.62
C PHE A 369 -8.70 -11.19 21.76
N LEU A 370 -7.55 -10.82 22.31
CA LEU A 370 -6.89 -11.56 23.38
C LEU A 370 -7.72 -11.61 24.66
N ALA A 371 -8.43 -10.53 25.00
CA ALA A 371 -9.34 -10.49 26.13
C ALA A 371 -10.48 -11.54 26.03
N ASN A 372 -10.89 -11.89 24.80
CA ASN A 372 -11.99 -12.82 24.54
C ASN A 372 -11.51 -14.23 24.13
N HIS A 373 -10.21 -14.46 23.99
CA HIS A 373 -9.63 -15.71 23.50
C HIS A 373 -8.43 -16.15 24.34
N ALA A 374 -8.68 -16.56 25.56
CA ALA A 374 -7.64 -16.98 26.53
C ALA A 374 -6.73 -18.14 26.03
N GLY A 375 -7.17 -18.89 25.02
CA GLY A 375 -6.36 -19.91 24.35
C GLY A 375 -5.29 -19.37 23.40
N PHE A 376 -5.19 -18.05 23.21
CA PHE A 376 -4.17 -17.41 22.39
C PHE A 376 -3.24 -16.55 23.24
N ALA A 377 -1.98 -16.48 22.84
CA ALA A 377 -0.99 -15.59 23.43
C ALA A 377 -0.25 -14.81 22.35
N LEU A 378 0.12 -13.57 22.68
CA LEU A 378 0.99 -12.75 21.84
C LEU A 378 2.41 -13.36 21.81
N VAL A 379 2.99 -13.43 20.63
CA VAL A 379 4.40 -13.74 20.39
C VAL A 379 5.07 -12.45 19.90
N PRO A 380 6.15 -11.97 20.54
CA PRO A 380 6.81 -10.76 20.08
C PRO A 380 7.26 -10.88 18.61
N ALA A 381 6.83 -9.97 17.76
CA ALA A 381 7.15 -9.98 16.32
C ALA A 381 8.66 -9.92 16.09
N ARG A 382 9.40 -9.18 16.95
CA ARG A 382 10.86 -9.09 16.91
C ARG A 382 11.55 -10.46 17.04
N GLU A 383 11.02 -11.36 17.87
CA GLU A 383 11.59 -12.71 18.06
C GLU A 383 11.42 -13.56 16.78
N VAL A 384 10.23 -13.48 16.17
CA VAL A 384 9.95 -14.20 14.93
C VAL A 384 10.82 -13.72 13.78
N LEU A 385 11.12 -12.41 13.69
CA LEU A 385 12.02 -11.89 12.67
C LEU A 385 13.49 -12.21 12.98
N ALA A 386 13.89 -12.14 14.25
CA ALA A 386 15.26 -12.47 14.67
C ALA A 386 15.63 -13.94 14.35
N GLU A 387 14.68 -14.90 14.52
CA GLU A 387 14.86 -16.29 14.08
C GLU A 387 15.20 -16.40 12.58
N GLN A 388 14.79 -15.41 11.78
CA GLN A 388 15.04 -15.33 10.33
C GLN A 388 16.19 -14.36 10.00
N ARG A 389 16.94 -13.88 11.01
CA ARG A 389 18.06 -12.95 10.89
C ARG A 389 17.64 -11.60 10.28
N ILE A 390 16.46 -11.14 10.64
CA ILE A 390 15.93 -9.82 10.23
C ILE A 390 15.84 -8.96 11.46
N GLU A 391 16.56 -7.85 11.44
CA GLU A 391 16.57 -6.86 12.52
C GLU A 391 15.77 -5.63 12.06
N VAL A 392 14.68 -5.36 12.77
CA VAL A 392 13.85 -4.16 12.59
C VAL A 392 13.59 -3.61 13.99
N GLU A 393 13.83 -2.33 14.15
CA GLU A 393 13.52 -1.66 15.42
C GLU A 393 12.00 -1.61 15.64
N MET A 394 11.53 -2.36 16.63
CA MET A 394 10.11 -2.49 16.96
C MET A 394 9.89 -2.99 18.40
N GLY A 395 8.63 -2.83 18.87
CA GLY A 395 8.17 -3.46 20.11
C GLY A 395 7.74 -4.93 19.92
N ASP A 396 6.66 -5.33 20.59
CA ASP A 396 6.10 -6.67 20.46
C ASP A 396 5.30 -6.86 19.18
N TYR A 397 4.81 -5.77 18.59
CA TYR A 397 4.13 -5.73 17.29
C TYR A 397 5.08 -5.29 16.19
N LEU A 398 4.88 -5.76 14.98
CA LEU A 398 5.45 -5.12 13.81
C LEU A 398 4.68 -3.82 13.55
N SER A 399 5.35 -2.69 13.70
CA SER A 399 4.81 -1.37 13.39
C SER A 399 5.77 -0.67 12.42
N LEU A 400 5.42 -0.67 11.13
CA LEU A 400 6.23 -0.03 10.11
C LEU A 400 5.70 1.35 9.77
N TRP A 401 6.62 2.31 9.71
CA TRP A 401 6.33 3.72 9.50
C TRP A 401 7.14 4.27 8.34
N PRO A 402 6.52 4.98 7.37
CA PRO A 402 7.23 5.48 6.19
C PRO A 402 8.46 6.34 6.49
N HIS A 403 8.43 7.15 7.54
CA HIS A 403 9.54 8.03 7.93
C HIS A 403 10.70 7.30 8.62
N ARG A 404 10.43 6.15 9.27
CA ARG A 404 11.47 5.35 9.96
C ARG A 404 12.03 4.23 9.09
N HIS A 405 11.18 3.58 8.30
CA HIS A 405 11.50 2.32 7.62
C HIS A 405 11.54 2.45 6.09
N ALA A 406 11.14 3.59 5.53
CA ALA A 406 11.00 3.82 4.07
C ALA A 406 10.03 2.83 3.37
N THR A 407 9.20 2.10 4.14
CA THR A 407 8.11 1.22 3.65
C THR A 407 6.78 1.96 3.68
N ASP A 408 5.71 1.38 3.16
CA ASP A 408 4.36 1.81 3.52
C ASP A 408 4.09 1.54 5.01
N GLY A 409 3.05 2.16 5.59
CA GLY A 409 2.65 1.92 6.96
C GLY A 409 1.96 0.57 7.08
N PHE A 410 2.49 -0.30 7.95
CA PHE A 410 1.91 -1.61 8.25
C PHE A 410 1.93 -1.89 9.74
N PHE A 411 0.95 -2.66 10.17
CA PHE A 411 0.90 -3.25 11.49
C PHE A 411 0.74 -4.76 11.40
N ALA A 412 1.39 -5.52 12.30
CA ALA A 412 1.05 -6.92 12.52
C ALA A 412 1.28 -7.38 13.95
N ALA A 413 0.41 -8.28 14.40
CA ALA A 413 0.54 -9.05 15.63
C ALA A 413 0.67 -10.53 15.30
N VAL A 414 1.59 -11.20 15.98
CA VAL A 414 1.77 -12.65 15.90
C VAL A 414 1.15 -13.28 17.14
N LEU A 415 0.22 -14.20 16.93
CA LEU A 415 -0.51 -14.89 17.98
C LEU A 415 -0.27 -16.40 17.85
N GLU A 416 -0.12 -17.09 18.98
CA GLU A 416 0.01 -18.55 19.04
C GLU A 416 -1.17 -19.14 19.79
N ARG A 417 -1.77 -20.19 19.26
CA ARG A 417 -2.80 -20.95 19.95
C ARG A 417 -2.18 -21.93 20.92
N ARG A 418 -2.43 -21.74 22.22
CA ARG A 418 -1.89 -22.58 23.32
C ARG A 418 -2.86 -23.65 23.81
N ALA A 419 -4.17 -23.45 23.59
CA ALA A 419 -5.20 -24.38 24.00
C ALA A 419 -6.40 -24.41 23.03
#